data_f0005ec1a46fc8851edc530c73a41ece
#
_entry.id   f0005ec1a46fc8851edc530c73a41ece
#
_cell.length_a   1.000
_cell.length_b   1.000
_cell.length_c   1.000
_cell.angle_alpha   90.00
_cell.angle_beta   90.00
_cell.angle_gamma   90.00
#
_symmetry.space_group_name_H-M   'P 1'
#
loop_
_entity.id
_entity.type
_entity.pdbx_description
1 polymer ?
#
loop_
_entity_poly.entity_id
_entity_poly.type
_entity_poly.pdbx_seq_one_letter_code
_entity_poly.pdbx_strand_id
1 'polypeptide(L)'
;MKTVDYFARLRSQLTSFLFINGDGLTVSRLGISITLFFKQGYTQEKKQRILACYRRFREEFSTQLRFHSHSLKGLSKYSPENIIKIEEGILARKKNQPCGWVVSDAKNEDEAPHYLMRYLDSDEDDGDDSSSYLSLVLPWDYLKEQEGMARFMAWLDFLCEQLEPDWGDCGYCLVLPKDYYDYFPLEYQLALRYPTLQVNSTVHTTLDDYADSIRSMNWITLLSKRFVGRLGGEYWIRTALARYTDVVISPYHDGLMIRAGKYPDLTPLPGSVPESYFAINQLIRPIRFVPGEGDSLHFYGAGHFNDISTQAWYARYDRGPLHVTPVRSGEPMLVSGFWRTDSQPDKQYFFVQGATAFDIQGAESGTTVWHLIREAENRNE
;
A
#
# COMPACT_ATOMS: atom_id res chain seq x y z
N MET A 1 20.86 -13.34 -5.12
CA MET A 1 20.11 -14.59 -5.43
C MET A 1 19.78 -14.61 -6.92
N LYS A 2 20.06 -15.71 -7.61
CA LYS A 2 19.68 -15.85 -9.04
C LYS A 2 18.16 -15.91 -9.17
N THR A 3 17.60 -15.39 -10.27
CA THR A 3 16.13 -15.38 -10.52
C THR A 3 15.51 -16.76 -10.43
N VAL A 4 16.20 -17.79 -10.96
CA VAL A 4 15.72 -19.20 -10.92
C VAL A 4 15.59 -19.69 -9.47
N ASP A 5 16.54 -19.35 -8.60
CA ASP A 5 16.54 -19.78 -7.19
C ASP A 5 15.41 -19.10 -6.40
N TYR A 6 15.10 -17.84 -6.73
CA TYR A 6 14.01 -17.10 -6.11
C TYR A 6 12.64 -17.76 -6.36
N PHE A 7 12.29 -18.00 -7.63
CA PHE A 7 10.99 -18.62 -7.98
C PHE A 7 10.90 -20.10 -7.61
N ALA A 8 12.02 -20.83 -7.54
CA ALA A 8 12.04 -22.20 -7.03
C ALA A 8 11.69 -22.23 -5.53
N ARG A 9 12.29 -21.33 -4.74
CA ARG A 9 11.97 -21.16 -3.31
C ARG A 9 10.51 -20.76 -3.11
N LEU A 10 10.02 -19.79 -3.89
CA LEU A 10 8.64 -19.34 -3.80
C LEU A 10 7.66 -20.50 -4.11
N ARG A 11 7.95 -21.27 -5.16
CA ARG A 11 7.13 -22.45 -5.54
C ARG A 11 7.02 -23.47 -4.41
N SER A 12 8.08 -23.70 -3.65
CA SER A 12 8.05 -24.66 -2.54
C SER A 12 7.15 -24.24 -1.37
N GLN A 13 6.74 -22.96 -1.33
CA GLN A 13 5.88 -22.40 -0.29
C GLN A 13 4.39 -22.34 -0.70
N LEU A 14 4.07 -22.53 -1.98
CA LEU A 14 2.71 -22.33 -2.52
C LEU A 14 1.63 -23.16 -1.85
N THR A 15 1.96 -24.35 -1.38
CA THR A 15 0.99 -25.22 -0.67
C THR A 15 0.47 -24.56 0.62
N SER A 16 1.22 -23.64 1.22
CA SER A 16 0.78 -22.89 2.40
C SER A 16 -0.31 -21.86 2.06
N PHE A 17 -0.40 -21.42 0.82
CA PHE A 17 -1.35 -20.41 0.34
C PHE A 17 -2.53 -20.99 -0.42
N LEU A 18 -2.44 -22.28 -0.81
CA LEU A 18 -3.49 -22.95 -1.55
C LEU A 18 -4.41 -23.68 -0.59
N PHE A 19 -5.61 -23.17 -0.43
CA PHE A 19 -6.65 -23.85 0.33
C PHE A 19 -7.83 -24.19 -0.58
N ILE A 20 -8.30 -25.44 -0.49
CA ILE A 20 -9.45 -25.96 -1.23
C ILE A 20 -10.50 -26.33 -0.20
N ASN A 21 -11.71 -25.81 -0.34
CA ASN A 21 -12.81 -26.07 0.57
C ASN A 21 -13.43 -27.47 0.36
N GLY A 22 -14.43 -27.81 1.17
CA GLY A 22 -15.14 -29.10 1.10
C GLY A 22 -15.83 -29.38 -0.24
N ASP A 23 -16.14 -28.34 -1.01
CA ASP A 23 -16.77 -28.43 -2.34
C ASP A 23 -15.76 -28.52 -3.48
N GLY A 24 -14.48 -28.58 -3.17
CA GLY A 24 -13.40 -28.66 -4.16
C GLY A 24 -13.06 -27.33 -4.82
N LEU A 25 -13.52 -26.20 -4.28
CA LEU A 25 -13.21 -24.86 -4.77
C LEU A 25 -11.93 -24.33 -4.15
N THR A 26 -11.08 -23.70 -4.95
CA THR A 26 -9.90 -23.00 -4.47
C THR A 26 -10.32 -21.66 -3.85
N VAL A 27 -10.24 -21.57 -2.52
CA VAL A 27 -10.70 -20.39 -1.76
C VAL A 27 -9.56 -19.50 -1.29
N SER A 28 -8.32 -19.91 -1.50
CA SER A 28 -7.18 -18.98 -1.34
C SER A 28 -6.03 -19.36 -2.25
N ARG A 29 -5.27 -18.36 -2.64
CA ARG A 29 -4.02 -18.51 -3.39
C ARG A 29 -3.09 -17.31 -3.19
N LEU A 30 -1.82 -17.51 -3.50
CA LEU A 30 -0.85 -16.43 -3.55
C LEU A 30 -1.04 -15.64 -4.86
N GLY A 31 -1.09 -14.32 -4.75
CA GLY A 31 -1.05 -13.39 -5.87
C GLY A 31 -0.03 -12.29 -5.65
N ILE A 32 0.24 -11.52 -6.69
CA ILE A 32 0.97 -10.26 -6.59
C ILE A 32 0.02 -9.11 -6.89
N SER A 33 0.04 -8.04 -6.08
CA SER A 33 -0.89 -6.93 -6.24
C SER A 33 -0.19 -5.60 -6.44
N ILE A 34 -0.90 -4.70 -7.14
CA ILE A 34 -0.70 -3.25 -7.16
C ILE A 34 -1.96 -2.67 -6.51
N THR A 35 -1.82 -1.92 -5.42
CA THR A 35 -2.94 -1.24 -4.77
C THR A 35 -2.62 0.24 -4.67
N LEU A 36 -3.44 1.09 -5.28
CA LEU A 36 -3.25 2.53 -5.37
C LEU A 36 -4.42 3.25 -4.74
N PHE A 37 -4.11 4.28 -3.96
CA PHE A 37 -5.07 5.16 -3.31
C PHE A 37 -4.93 6.57 -3.89
N PHE A 38 -6.04 7.18 -4.24
CA PHE A 38 -6.07 8.47 -4.90
C PHE A 38 -7.31 9.26 -4.50
N LYS A 39 -7.29 10.55 -4.75
CA LYS A 39 -8.35 11.48 -4.41
C LYS A 39 -9.31 11.70 -5.58
N GLN A 40 -10.54 12.18 -5.25
CA GLN A 40 -11.50 12.68 -6.21
C GLN A 40 -11.93 11.66 -7.29
N GLY A 41 -12.03 10.36 -6.94
CA GLY A 41 -12.48 9.31 -7.85
C GLY A 41 -13.87 9.56 -8.45
N TYR A 42 -14.72 10.32 -7.74
CA TYR A 42 -16.07 10.70 -8.16
C TYR A 42 -16.10 11.72 -9.32
N THR A 43 -14.98 12.37 -9.65
CA THR A 43 -14.97 13.38 -10.73
C THR A 43 -15.08 12.72 -12.11
N GLN A 44 -15.68 13.44 -13.06
CA GLN A 44 -15.86 12.90 -14.42
C GLN A 44 -14.55 12.60 -15.13
N GLU A 45 -13.52 13.40 -14.86
CA GLU A 45 -12.18 13.16 -15.39
C GLU A 45 -11.58 11.87 -14.86
N LYS A 46 -11.60 11.66 -13.53
CA LYS A 46 -11.10 10.41 -12.92
C LYS A 46 -11.88 9.19 -13.40
N LYS A 47 -13.21 9.29 -13.54
CA LYS A 47 -14.04 8.20 -14.09
C LYS A 47 -13.61 7.78 -15.50
N GLN A 48 -13.24 8.73 -16.37
CA GLN A 48 -12.71 8.41 -17.71
C GLN A 48 -11.35 7.68 -17.62
N ARG A 49 -10.47 8.12 -16.73
CA ARG A 49 -9.16 7.49 -16.47
C ARG A 49 -9.31 6.09 -15.87
N ILE A 50 -10.23 5.91 -14.92
CA ILE A 50 -10.58 4.62 -14.34
C ILE A 50 -11.14 3.67 -15.41
N LEU A 51 -11.99 4.18 -16.31
CA LEU A 51 -12.48 3.41 -17.44
C LEU A 51 -11.35 2.97 -18.38
N ALA A 52 -10.32 3.80 -18.57
CA ALA A 52 -9.13 3.41 -19.34
C ALA A 52 -8.37 2.26 -18.65
N CYS A 53 -8.27 2.27 -17.29
CA CYS A 53 -7.68 1.15 -16.53
C CYS A 53 -8.48 -0.14 -16.72
N TYR A 54 -9.82 -0.07 -16.59
CA TYR A 54 -10.71 -1.20 -16.83
C TYR A 54 -10.57 -1.78 -18.24
N ARG A 55 -10.56 -0.92 -19.28
CA ARG A 55 -10.42 -1.33 -20.67
C ARG A 55 -9.10 -2.02 -20.95
N ARG A 56 -7.97 -1.46 -20.48
CA ARG A 56 -6.66 -2.09 -20.64
C ARG A 56 -6.61 -3.47 -19.98
N PHE A 57 -7.12 -3.60 -18.75
CA PHE A 57 -7.16 -4.89 -18.06
C PHE A 57 -8.00 -5.90 -18.83
N ARG A 58 -9.16 -5.49 -19.29
CA ARG A 58 -10.03 -6.32 -20.11
C ARG A 58 -9.41 -6.75 -21.43
N GLU A 59 -8.72 -5.85 -22.11
CA GLU A 59 -8.05 -6.15 -23.38
C GLU A 59 -6.92 -7.17 -23.19
N GLU A 60 -6.08 -6.97 -22.18
CA GLU A 60 -4.93 -7.85 -21.93
C GLU A 60 -5.35 -9.24 -21.44
N PHE A 61 -6.39 -9.32 -20.61
CA PHE A 61 -6.81 -10.57 -19.95
C PHE A 61 -8.18 -11.10 -20.44
N SER A 62 -8.67 -10.69 -21.60
CA SER A 62 -10.00 -11.02 -22.11
C SER A 62 -10.32 -12.52 -22.18
N THR A 63 -9.33 -13.36 -22.46
CA THR A 63 -9.50 -14.82 -22.56
C THR A 63 -9.62 -15.49 -21.19
N GLN A 64 -9.13 -14.87 -20.12
CA GLN A 64 -9.18 -15.35 -18.75
C GLN A 64 -10.45 -14.94 -18.03
N LEU A 65 -10.94 -13.71 -18.26
CA LEU A 65 -12.04 -13.13 -17.51
C LEU A 65 -13.35 -13.91 -17.64
N ARG A 66 -14.07 -14.06 -16.51
CA ARG A 66 -15.30 -14.84 -16.39
C ARG A 66 -16.46 -14.07 -15.79
N PHE A 67 -16.17 -13.25 -14.78
CA PHE A 67 -17.19 -12.53 -14.02
C PHE A 67 -16.81 -11.08 -13.77
N HIS A 68 -17.84 -10.28 -13.56
CA HIS A 68 -17.74 -8.93 -13.06
C HIS A 68 -18.86 -8.64 -12.07
N SER A 69 -18.67 -7.64 -11.24
CA SER A 69 -19.69 -7.04 -10.38
C SER A 69 -19.65 -5.53 -10.57
N HIS A 70 -20.81 -4.90 -10.54
CA HIS A 70 -20.96 -3.44 -10.60
C HIS A 70 -21.86 -2.97 -9.47
N SER A 71 -21.51 -1.87 -8.81
CA SER A 71 -22.29 -1.27 -7.73
C SER A 71 -22.57 -2.21 -6.57
N LEU A 72 -21.56 -3.02 -6.19
CA LEU A 72 -21.64 -3.97 -5.05
C LEU A 72 -22.75 -5.02 -5.18
N LYS A 73 -23.33 -5.19 -6.37
CA LYS A 73 -24.28 -6.28 -6.67
C LYS A 73 -23.52 -7.60 -6.83
N GLY A 74 -24.27 -8.71 -6.81
CA GLY A 74 -23.71 -10.05 -7.05
C GLY A 74 -22.93 -10.14 -8.38
N LEU A 75 -22.13 -11.19 -8.53
CA LEU A 75 -21.37 -11.41 -9.74
C LEU A 75 -22.28 -11.66 -10.94
N SER A 76 -21.96 -11.01 -12.04
CA SER A 76 -22.59 -11.21 -13.35
C SER A 76 -21.60 -11.83 -14.32
N LYS A 77 -22.09 -12.67 -15.23
CA LYS A 77 -21.24 -13.28 -16.26
C LYS A 77 -20.56 -12.23 -17.13
N TYR A 78 -19.28 -12.41 -17.40
CA TYR A 78 -18.54 -11.58 -18.34
C TYR A 78 -19.07 -11.80 -19.77
N SER A 79 -19.73 -10.80 -20.33
CA SER A 79 -20.31 -10.82 -21.67
C SER A 79 -20.24 -9.43 -22.30
N PRO A 80 -20.26 -9.32 -23.64
CA PRO A 80 -20.22 -8.03 -24.33
C PRO A 80 -21.30 -7.04 -23.86
N GLU A 81 -22.52 -7.54 -23.63
CA GLU A 81 -23.64 -6.71 -23.18
C GLU A 81 -23.41 -6.16 -21.75
N ASN A 82 -22.88 -7.01 -20.87
CA ASN A 82 -22.60 -6.62 -19.50
C ASN A 82 -21.40 -5.69 -19.39
N ILE A 83 -20.42 -5.83 -20.29
CA ILE A 83 -19.27 -4.90 -20.40
C ILE A 83 -19.75 -3.48 -20.71
N ILE A 84 -20.63 -3.34 -21.72
CA ILE A 84 -21.20 -2.04 -22.08
C ILE A 84 -21.92 -1.41 -20.88
N LYS A 85 -22.72 -2.19 -20.16
CA LYS A 85 -23.42 -1.71 -18.94
C LYS A 85 -22.48 -1.21 -17.86
N ILE A 86 -21.31 -1.86 -17.67
CA ILE A 86 -20.31 -1.40 -16.71
C ILE A 86 -19.69 -0.09 -17.17
N GLU A 87 -19.26 -0.01 -18.43
CA GLU A 87 -18.63 1.20 -18.97
C GLU A 87 -19.60 2.40 -18.92
N GLU A 88 -20.85 2.22 -19.34
CA GLU A 88 -21.90 3.23 -19.20
C GLU A 88 -22.17 3.56 -17.72
N GLY A 89 -22.24 2.54 -16.87
CA GLY A 89 -22.47 2.70 -15.43
C GLY A 89 -21.38 3.50 -14.71
N ILE A 90 -20.12 3.30 -15.06
CA ILE A 90 -18.98 4.08 -14.50
C ILE A 90 -19.17 5.57 -14.85
N LEU A 91 -19.44 5.87 -16.12
CA LEU A 91 -19.55 7.25 -16.60
C LEU A 91 -20.83 7.96 -16.16
N ALA A 92 -21.93 7.21 -16.00
CA ALA A 92 -23.25 7.76 -15.66
C ALA A 92 -23.44 8.02 -14.16
N ARG A 93 -22.56 7.49 -13.28
CA ARG A 93 -22.66 7.73 -11.83
C ARG A 93 -22.57 9.21 -11.51
N LYS A 94 -23.47 9.66 -10.66
CA LYS A 94 -23.41 11.00 -10.09
C LYS A 94 -22.25 11.08 -9.10
N LYS A 95 -21.77 12.29 -8.84
CA LYS A 95 -20.64 12.51 -7.94
C LYS A 95 -20.92 12.07 -6.49
N ASN A 96 -22.16 12.19 -6.04
CA ASN A 96 -22.62 11.77 -4.71
C ASN A 96 -23.17 10.33 -4.69
N GLN A 97 -22.69 9.46 -5.53
CA GLN A 97 -23.05 8.06 -5.58
C GLN A 97 -21.78 7.21 -5.70
N PRO A 98 -21.39 6.48 -4.66
CA PRO A 98 -20.19 5.66 -4.71
C PRO A 98 -20.27 4.65 -5.87
N CYS A 99 -19.17 4.46 -6.55
CA CYS A 99 -19.04 3.51 -7.66
C CYS A 99 -17.99 2.47 -7.28
N GLY A 100 -18.41 1.22 -7.24
CA GLY A 100 -17.51 0.10 -7.07
C GLY A 100 -17.73 -0.95 -8.14
N TRP A 101 -16.67 -1.55 -8.61
CA TRP A 101 -16.73 -2.69 -9.52
C TRP A 101 -15.58 -3.66 -9.32
N VAL A 102 -15.82 -4.89 -9.73
CA VAL A 102 -14.84 -5.98 -9.71
C VAL A 102 -14.93 -6.70 -11.04
N VAL A 103 -13.79 -7.07 -11.62
CA VAL A 103 -13.69 -7.96 -12.77
C VAL A 103 -12.62 -9.01 -12.49
N SER A 104 -12.92 -10.29 -12.79
CA SER A 104 -12.02 -11.39 -12.46
C SER A 104 -12.21 -12.62 -13.35
N ASP A 105 -11.26 -13.57 -13.21
CA ASP A 105 -11.32 -14.90 -13.81
C ASP A 105 -11.96 -15.97 -12.91
N ALA A 106 -12.43 -15.63 -11.71
CA ALA A 106 -13.15 -16.56 -10.83
C ALA A 106 -14.38 -17.13 -11.54
N LYS A 107 -14.73 -18.39 -11.27
CA LYS A 107 -15.91 -19.03 -11.86
C LYS A 107 -17.19 -18.72 -11.13
N ASN A 108 -17.09 -18.38 -9.84
CA ASN A 108 -18.20 -17.99 -8.95
C ASN A 108 -17.69 -17.09 -7.82
N GLU A 109 -18.58 -16.69 -6.90
CA GLU A 109 -18.25 -15.81 -5.77
C GLU A 109 -17.35 -16.45 -4.71
N ASP A 110 -17.31 -17.79 -4.66
CA ASP A 110 -16.59 -18.58 -3.65
C ASP A 110 -15.20 -19.04 -4.13
N GLU A 111 -14.78 -18.68 -5.34
CA GLU A 111 -13.47 -19.04 -5.88
C GLU A 111 -12.51 -17.86 -5.84
N ALA A 112 -11.31 -18.07 -5.29
CA ALA A 112 -10.23 -17.08 -5.32
C ALA A 112 -9.69 -16.91 -6.75
N PRO A 113 -9.70 -15.70 -7.34
CA PRO A 113 -9.24 -15.47 -8.71
C PRO A 113 -7.71 -15.48 -8.84
N HIS A 114 -7.20 -15.68 -10.06
CA HIS A 114 -5.80 -15.41 -10.42
C HIS A 114 -5.63 -13.98 -10.96
N TYR A 115 -6.62 -13.50 -11.72
CA TYR A 115 -6.65 -12.16 -12.30
C TYR A 115 -7.84 -11.40 -11.72
N LEU A 116 -7.55 -10.30 -11.08
CA LEU A 116 -8.58 -9.47 -10.45
C LEU A 116 -8.23 -8.00 -10.62
N MET A 117 -9.20 -7.19 -11.05
CA MET A 117 -9.15 -5.76 -10.86
C MET A 117 -10.38 -5.33 -10.06
N ARG A 118 -10.14 -4.55 -9.01
CA ARG A 118 -11.17 -4.04 -8.10
C ARG A 118 -11.00 -2.54 -7.95
N TYR A 119 -12.11 -1.84 -7.94
CA TYR A 119 -12.18 -0.40 -7.76
C TYR A 119 -13.32 -0.04 -6.81
N LEU A 120 -13.09 0.99 -6.01
CA LEU A 120 -14.12 1.67 -5.23
C LEU A 120 -13.74 3.15 -5.14
N ASP A 121 -14.68 4.04 -5.43
CA ASP A 121 -14.50 5.47 -5.18
C ASP A 121 -15.11 5.91 -3.84
N SER A 122 -14.59 7.01 -3.35
CA SER A 122 -15.31 7.91 -2.46
C SER A 122 -16.31 8.72 -3.27
N ASP A 123 -17.34 9.25 -2.64
CA ASP A 123 -18.25 10.20 -3.29
C ASP A 123 -17.97 11.65 -2.87
N GLU A 124 -18.68 12.60 -3.49
CA GLU A 124 -18.49 14.04 -3.22
C GLU A 124 -18.90 14.42 -1.79
N ASP A 125 -19.87 13.69 -1.21
CA ASP A 125 -20.38 13.95 0.13
C ASP A 125 -19.38 13.52 1.22
N ASP A 126 -18.46 12.59 0.90
CA ASP A 126 -17.35 12.17 1.78
C ASP A 126 -16.24 13.25 1.88
N GLY A 127 -16.28 14.26 1.00
CA GLY A 127 -15.31 15.35 0.94
C GLY A 127 -14.06 15.07 0.12
N ASP A 128 -13.29 16.13 -0.14
CA ASP A 128 -12.08 16.06 -0.98
C ASP A 128 -10.95 15.22 -0.37
N ASP A 129 -11.01 14.99 0.94
CA ASP A 129 -9.99 14.22 1.67
C ASP A 129 -10.25 12.72 1.67
N SER A 130 -11.45 12.27 1.32
CA SER A 130 -11.75 10.84 1.21
C SER A 130 -10.95 10.17 0.11
N SER A 131 -10.66 8.89 0.30
CA SER A 131 -9.79 8.13 -0.62
C SER A 131 -10.60 7.17 -1.47
N SER A 132 -10.29 7.17 -2.76
CA SER A 132 -10.68 6.10 -3.69
C SER A 132 -9.52 5.11 -3.83
N TYR A 133 -9.80 3.87 -4.20
CA TYR A 133 -8.72 2.92 -4.48
C TYR A 133 -8.97 2.09 -5.72
N LEU A 134 -7.87 1.63 -6.33
CA LEU A 134 -7.86 0.60 -7.35
C LEU A 134 -6.82 -0.46 -6.99
N SER A 135 -7.23 -1.73 -7.05
CA SER A 135 -6.33 -2.86 -6.85
C SER A 135 -6.32 -3.77 -8.06
N LEU A 136 -5.12 -4.07 -8.56
CA LEU A 136 -4.85 -5.05 -9.59
C LEU A 136 -4.14 -6.24 -8.94
N VAL A 137 -4.66 -7.46 -9.13
CA VAL A 137 -4.04 -8.71 -8.68
C VAL A 137 -3.73 -9.58 -9.88
N LEU A 138 -2.51 -10.11 -9.91
CA LEU A 138 -1.99 -10.98 -10.95
C LEU A 138 -1.47 -12.30 -10.33
N PRO A 139 -1.29 -13.38 -11.10
CA PRO A 139 -0.71 -14.62 -10.59
C PRO A 139 0.64 -14.40 -9.91
N TRP A 140 0.93 -15.16 -8.87
CA TRP A 140 2.17 -15.08 -8.08
C TRP A 140 3.46 -15.18 -8.91
N ASP A 141 3.40 -15.90 -10.03
CA ASP A 141 4.53 -16.11 -10.93
C ASP A 141 4.56 -15.18 -12.16
N TYR A 142 3.70 -14.18 -12.17
CA TYR A 142 3.65 -13.19 -13.25
C TYR A 142 5.02 -12.55 -13.52
N LEU A 143 5.80 -12.27 -12.46
CA LEU A 143 7.15 -11.72 -12.59
C LEU A 143 8.19 -12.74 -13.13
N LYS A 144 7.86 -14.02 -13.17
CA LYS A 144 8.75 -15.09 -13.69
C LYS A 144 8.70 -15.20 -15.21
N GLU A 145 7.58 -14.81 -15.81
CA GLU A 145 7.39 -14.85 -17.24
C GLU A 145 8.47 -14.03 -17.96
N GLN A 146 8.70 -14.35 -19.25
CA GLN A 146 9.55 -13.53 -20.09
C GLN A 146 9.02 -12.10 -20.07
N GLU A 147 9.90 -11.14 -19.74
CA GLU A 147 9.54 -9.72 -19.57
C GLU A 147 8.50 -9.43 -18.48
N GLY A 148 8.13 -10.43 -17.62
CA GLY A 148 7.10 -10.26 -16.61
C GLY A 148 7.34 -9.08 -15.68
N MET A 149 8.60 -8.84 -15.29
CA MET A 149 8.95 -7.64 -14.51
C MET A 149 8.70 -6.35 -15.28
N ALA A 150 9.09 -6.29 -16.55
CA ALA A 150 8.88 -5.09 -17.39
C ALA A 150 7.39 -4.83 -17.58
N ARG A 151 6.60 -5.89 -17.86
CA ARG A 151 5.14 -5.80 -17.97
C ARG A 151 4.47 -5.34 -16.67
N PHE A 152 4.92 -5.86 -15.53
CA PHE A 152 4.42 -5.42 -14.22
C PHE A 152 4.71 -3.93 -13.97
N MET A 153 5.93 -3.49 -14.24
CA MET A 153 6.29 -2.07 -14.12
C MET A 153 5.50 -1.20 -15.10
N ALA A 154 5.28 -1.65 -16.34
CA ALA A 154 4.45 -0.96 -17.33
C ALA A 154 2.97 -0.86 -16.91
N TRP A 155 2.46 -1.84 -16.14
CA TRP A 155 1.16 -1.74 -15.48
C TRP A 155 1.18 -0.67 -14.39
N LEU A 156 2.18 -0.71 -13.53
CA LEU A 156 2.30 0.25 -12.43
C LEU A 156 2.42 1.68 -12.95
N ASP A 157 3.30 1.92 -13.94
CA ASP A 157 3.49 3.24 -14.56
C ASP A 157 2.18 3.74 -15.19
N PHE A 158 1.49 2.90 -15.95
CA PHE A 158 0.20 3.26 -16.54
C PHE A 158 -0.86 3.61 -15.49
N LEU A 159 -0.99 2.79 -14.44
CA LEU A 159 -1.96 3.05 -13.38
C LEU A 159 -1.61 4.36 -12.64
N CYS A 160 -0.33 4.63 -12.39
CA CYS A 160 0.12 5.87 -11.79
C CYS A 160 -0.19 7.09 -12.68
N GLU A 161 -0.02 6.97 -14.00
CA GLU A 161 -0.37 8.03 -14.95
C GLU A 161 -1.87 8.32 -14.99
N GLN A 162 -2.70 7.27 -14.95
CA GLN A 162 -4.16 7.44 -14.98
C GLN A 162 -4.72 7.94 -13.65
N LEU A 163 -4.23 7.43 -12.52
CA LEU A 163 -4.85 7.66 -11.22
C LEU A 163 -4.19 8.78 -10.41
N GLU A 164 -2.91 9.09 -10.70
CA GLU A 164 -2.13 10.07 -9.92
C GLU A 164 -2.23 9.77 -8.42
N PRO A 165 -1.78 8.58 -7.98
CA PRO A 165 -2.04 8.12 -6.64
C PRO A 165 -1.38 9.00 -5.58
N ASP A 166 -2.09 9.24 -4.48
CA ASP A 166 -1.55 9.89 -3.31
C ASP A 166 -0.53 8.97 -2.61
N TRP A 167 -0.87 7.67 -2.56
CA TRP A 167 0.06 6.62 -2.15
C TRP A 167 -0.37 5.27 -2.72
N GLY A 168 0.51 4.29 -2.60
CA GLY A 168 0.20 2.94 -3.02
C GLY A 168 1.27 1.95 -2.61
N ASP A 169 0.95 0.68 -2.76
CA ASP A 169 1.90 -0.39 -2.49
C ASP A 169 1.77 -1.56 -3.48
N CYS A 170 2.89 -2.28 -3.68
CA CYS A 170 2.91 -3.51 -4.46
C CYS A 170 3.64 -4.61 -3.70
N GLY A 171 3.12 -5.83 -3.76
CA GLY A 171 3.75 -6.99 -3.14
C GLY A 171 2.89 -8.23 -3.21
N TYR A 172 3.34 -9.32 -2.59
CA TYR A 172 2.52 -10.52 -2.48
C TYR A 172 1.36 -10.34 -1.52
N CYS A 173 0.22 -10.88 -1.89
CA CYS A 173 -1.00 -10.88 -1.08
C CYS A 173 -1.65 -12.27 -1.09
N LEU A 174 -2.45 -12.56 -0.07
CA LEU A 174 -3.41 -13.64 -0.14
C LEU A 174 -4.60 -13.18 -0.96
N VAL A 175 -4.95 -13.95 -1.98
CA VAL A 175 -6.14 -13.71 -2.80
C VAL A 175 -7.24 -14.61 -2.28
N LEU A 176 -8.33 -13.98 -1.85
CA LEU A 176 -9.53 -14.62 -1.32
C LEU A 176 -10.69 -14.47 -2.31
N PRO A 177 -11.78 -15.25 -2.15
CA PRO A 177 -12.99 -15.10 -2.94
C PRO A 177 -13.65 -13.73 -2.73
N LYS A 178 -14.73 -13.46 -3.44
CA LYS A 178 -15.54 -12.26 -3.19
C LYS A 178 -16.21 -12.34 -1.81
N ASP A 179 -16.73 -13.50 -1.44
CA ASP A 179 -17.21 -13.78 -0.09
C ASP A 179 -16.06 -14.35 0.76
N TYR A 180 -15.28 -13.44 1.37
CA TYR A 180 -14.01 -13.76 2.03
C TYR A 180 -14.11 -13.86 3.56
N TYR A 181 -15.24 -13.57 4.17
CA TYR A 181 -15.34 -13.45 5.64
C TYR A 181 -14.97 -14.73 6.38
N ASP A 182 -15.36 -15.88 5.88
CA ASP A 182 -15.04 -17.19 6.47
C ASP A 182 -13.54 -17.52 6.42
N TYR A 183 -12.76 -16.78 5.60
CA TYR A 183 -11.33 -17.03 5.38
C TYR A 183 -10.42 -16.03 6.11
N PHE A 184 -10.97 -15.13 6.92
CA PHE A 184 -10.18 -14.25 7.80
C PHE A 184 -9.18 -15.00 8.68
N PRO A 185 -9.52 -16.15 9.33
CA PRO A 185 -8.53 -16.89 10.10
C PRO A 185 -7.34 -17.36 9.29
N LEU A 186 -7.54 -17.71 8.02
CA LEU A 186 -6.47 -18.12 7.12
C LEU A 186 -5.55 -16.96 6.77
N GLU A 187 -6.12 -15.80 6.40
CA GLU A 187 -5.34 -14.59 6.11
C GLU A 187 -4.53 -14.15 7.33
N TYR A 188 -5.14 -14.16 8.51
CA TYR A 188 -4.48 -13.82 9.76
C TYR A 188 -3.28 -14.73 10.06
N GLN A 189 -3.45 -16.05 10.02
CA GLN A 189 -2.37 -17.01 10.26
C GLN A 189 -1.22 -16.86 9.26
N LEU A 190 -1.54 -16.64 7.98
CA LEU A 190 -0.53 -16.44 6.94
C LEU A 190 0.20 -15.11 7.11
N ALA A 191 -0.50 -14.03 7.48
CA ALA A 191 0.12 -12.73 7.74
C ALA A 191 1.07 -12.76 8.96
N LEU A 192 0.76 -13.55 9.99
CA LEU A 192 1.66 -13.78 11.12
C LEU A 192 2.91 -14.57 10.72
N ARG A 193 2.75 -15.56 9.83
CA ARG A 193 3.86 -16.41 9.36
C ARG A 193 4.75 -15.70 8.34
N TYR A 194 4.15 -14.88 7.47
CA TYR A 194 4.82 -14.17 6.38
C TYR A 194 4.68 -12.66 6.58
N PRO A 195 5.57 -12.01 7.32
CA PRO A 195 5.42 -10.58 7.67
C PRO A 195 5.33 -9.64 6.47
N THR A 196 5.84 -10.05 5.31
CA THR A 196 5.82 -9.26 4.08
C THR A 196 4.55 -9.45 3.25
N LEU A 197 3.68 -10.41 3.63
CA LEU A 197 2.40 -10.64 2.99
C LEU A 197 1.45 -9.47 3.26
N GLN A 198 0.81 -8.96 2.22
CA GLN A 198 -0.23 -7.93 2.37
C GLN A 198 -1.56 -8.54 2.83
N VAL A 199 -2.23 -7.84 3.74
CA VAL A 199 -3.61 -8.10 4.14
C VAL A 199 -4.50 -7.20 3.30
N ASN A 200 -5.12 -7.74 2.25
CA ASN A 200 -5.86 -6.97 1.25
C ASN A 200 -7.37 -7.23 1.23
N SER A 201 -7.86 -8.18 2.03
CA SER A 201 -9.28 -8.53 2.03
C SER A 201 -10.20 -7.35 2.39
N THR A 202 -9.79 -6.54 3.36
CA THR A 202 -10.58 -5.43 3.93
C THR A 202 -10.11 -4.04 3.53
N VAL A 203 -9.18 -3.91 2.59
CA VAL A 203 -8.64 -2.60 2.16
C VAL A 203 -9.74 -1.58 1.78
N HIS A 204 -10.83 -2.04 1.21
CA HIS A 204 -11.95 -1.19 0.79
C HIS A 204 -12.82 -0.65 1.94
N THR A 205 -12.63 -1.14 3.14
CA THR A 205 -13.44 -0.73 4.32
C THR A 205 -12.69 0.24 5.22
N THR A 206 -11.41 0.50 4.94
CA THR A 206 -10.52 1.35 5.73
C THR A 206 -10.03 2.55 4.90
N LEU A 207 -10.79 2.98 3.89
CA LEU A 207 -10.36 4.05 2.98
C LEU A 207 -10.21 5.39 3.70
N ASP A 208 -11.10 5.69 4.63
CA ASP A 208 -11.09 6.94 5.39
C ASP A 208 -9.90 7.02 6.37
N ASP A 209 -9.44 5.87 6.88
CA ASP A 209 -8.27 5.77 7.76
C ASP A 209 -6.98 6.26 7.07
N TYR A 210 -6.95 6.25 5.74
CA TYR A 210 -5.79 6.63 4.95
C TYR A 210 -5.90 8.02 4.30
N ALA A 211 -6.86 8.83 4.71
CA ALA A 211 -7.04 10.19 4.16
C ALA A 211 -5.77 11.05 4.30
N ASP A 212 -5.08 10.96 5.44
CA ASP A 212 -3.85 11.69 5.75
C ASP A 212 -2.68 10.79 6.20
N SER A 213 -2.75 9.51 5.91
CA SER A 213 -1.74 8.52 6.26
C SER A 213 -1.58 7.48 5.16
N ILE A 214 -0.57 6.60 5.30
CA ILE A 214 -0.40 5.44 4.45
C ILE A 214 -0.54 4.17 5.29
N ARG A 215 -1.00 3.09 4.70
CA ARG A 215 -1.18 1.82 5.43
C ARG A 215 0.14 1.26 5.95
N SER A 216 1.10 1.03 5.06
CA SER A 216 2.40 0.40 5.39
C SER A 216 3.32 0.48 4.19
N MET A 217 4.59 0.15 4.38
CA MET A 217 5.50 -0.15 3.27
C MET A 217 5.31 -1.58 2.76
N ASN A 218 5.66 -1.81 1.52
CA ASN A 218 5.81 -3.14 0.95
C ASN A 218 6.99 -3.18 -0.03
N TRP A 219 7.08 -4.22 -0.88
CA TRP A 219 8.12 -4.34 -1.91
C TRP A 219 8.27 -3.07 -2.75
N ILE A 220 7.17 -2.50 -3.24
CA ILE A 220 7.15 -1.15 -3.80
C ILE A 220 6.22 -0.30 -2.96
N THR A 221 6.67 0.89 -2.59
CA THR A 221 5.89 1.91 -1.88
C THR A 221 5.89 3.17 -2.72
N LEU A 222 4.71 3.72 -2.98
CA LEU A 222 4.48 4.94 -3.75
C LEU A 222 4.08 6.07 -2.80
N LEU A 223 4.69 7.21 -2.95
CA LEU A 223 4.47 8.40 -2.12
C LEU A 223 4.31 9.62 -3.02
N SER A 224 3.15 10.29 -2.97
CA SER A 224 2.95 11.56 -3.66
C SER A 224 3.88 12.65 -3.12
N LYS A 225 3.97 13.76 -3.85
CA LYS A 225 4.72 14.95 -3.43
C LYS A 225 4.33 15.42 -2.03
N ARG A 226 3.05 15.30 -1.63
CA ARG A 226 2.57 15.63 -0.30
C ARG A 226 3.28 14.81 0.78
N PHE A 227 3.31 13.48 0.63
CA PHE A 227 3.96 12.59 1.58
C PHE A 227 5.49 12.70 1.52
N VAL A 228 6.06 12.87 0.34
CA VAL A 228 7.51 13.16 0.17
C VAL A 228 7.88 14.44 0.94
N GLY A 229 7.07 15.50 0.84
CA GLY A 229 7.29 16.73 1.60
C GLY A 229 7.23 16.53 3.12
N ARG A 230 6.24 15.76 3.60
CA ARG A 230 6.10 15.43 5.04
C ARG A 230 7.27 14.61 5.59
N LEU A 231 7.96 13.86 4.73
CA LEU A 231 9.16 13.09 5.08
C LEU A 231 10.48 13.89 4.95
N GLY A 232 10.41 15.20 4.74
CA GLY A 232 11.60 16.06 4.62
C GLY A 232 12.12 16.24 3.20
N GLY A 233 11.40 15.73 2.20
CA GLY A 233 11.72 15.90 0.79
C GLY A 233 12.57 14.77 0.19
N GLU A 234 12.68 14.78 -1.13
CA GLU A 234 13.37 13.71 -1.90
C GLU A 234 14.83 13.54 -1.50
N TYR A 235 15.55 14.64 -1.30
CA TYR A 235 16.97 14.60 -0.91
C TYR A 235 17.17 13.83 0.40
N TRP A 236 16.33 14.11 1.40
CA TRP A 236 16.38 13.41 2.69
C TRP A 236 16.06 11.93 2.55
N ILE A 237 15.02 11.57 1.80
CA ILE A 237 14.64 10.18 1.54
C ILE A 237 15.78 9.41 0.90
N ARG A 238 16.41 9.98 -0.15
CA ARG A 238 17.57 9.37 -0.83
C ARG A 238 18.76 9.21 0.10
N THR A 239 19.04 10.21 0.92
CA THR A 239 20.15 10.17 1.88
C THR A 239 19.93 9.10 2.95
N ALA A 240 18.72 9.02 3.53
CA ALA A 240 18.38 8.04 4.56
C ALA A 240 18.52 6.59 4.06
N LEU A 241 18.20 6.36 2.79
CA LEU A 241 18.20 5.03 2.18
C LEU A 241 19.49 4.70 1.39
N ALA A 242 20.44 5.64 1.24
CA ALA A 242 21.62 5.49 0.38
C ALA A 242 22.51 4.29 0.70
N ARG A 243 22.56 3.86 1.97
CA ARG A 243 23.36 2.71 2.40
C ARG A 243 22.76 1.35 2.02
N TYR A 244 21.49 1.30 1.62
CA TYR A 244 20.81 0.08 1.25
C TYR A 244 20.85 -0.12 -0.27
N THR A 245 21.84 -0.86 -0.74
CA THR A 245 22.15 -1.04 -2.17
C THR A 245 21.06 -1.80 -2.96
N ASP A 246 20.17 -2.48 -2.27
CA ASP A 246 19.00 -3.17 -2.82
C ASP A 246 17.77 -2.27 -2.94
N VAL A 247 17.81 -1.04 -2.40
CA VAL A 247 16.73 -0.06 -2.52
C VAL A 247 16.91 0.76 -3.80
N VAL A 248 15.85 0.85 -4.59
CA VAL A 248 15.78 1.67 -5.80
C VAL A 248 14.72 2.74 -5.61
N ILE A 249 15.10 4.02 -5.80
CA ILE A 249 14.20 5.16 -5.73
C ILE A 249 14.10 5.79 -7.11
N SER A 250 12.91 5.80 -7.69
CA SER A 250 12.60 6.40 -8.97
C SER A 250 11.43 7.38 -8.86
N PRO A 251 11.40 8.43 -9.68
CA PRO A 251 10.25 9.32 -9.73
C PRO A 251 9.07 8.62 -10.41
N TYR A 252 7.85 8.97 -10.01
CA TYR A 252 6.64 8.75 -10.79
C TYR A 252 5.77 10.00 -10.68
N HIS A 253 5.15 10.45 -11.76
CA HIS A 253 4.38 11.69 -11.80
C HIS A 253 5.11 12.81 -11.02
N ASP A 254 4.57 13.30 -9.89
CA ASP A 254 5.20 14.29 -9.01
C ASP A 254 5.74 13.71 -7.69
N GLY A 255 5.71 12.38 -7.55
CA GLY A 255 6.08 11.65 -6.35
C GLY A 255 7.28 10.73 -6.50
N LEU A 256 7.48 9.85 -5.51
CA LEU A 256 8.57 8.87 -5.47
C LEU A 256 8.04 7.45 -5.32
N MET A 257 8.63 6.55 -6.10
CA MET A 257 8.51 5.10 -5.98
C MET A 257 9.76 4.57 -5.27
N ILE A 258 9.58 3.85 -4.17
CA ILE A 258 10.64 3.22 -3.38
C ILE A 258 10.47 1.71 -3.49
N ARG A 259 11.44 1.00 -4.10
CA ARG A 259 11.40 -0.45 -4.27
C ARG A 259 12.48 -1.12 -3.42
N ALA A 260 12.06 -2.06 -2.57
CA ALA A 260 12.91 -2.87 -1.69
C ALA A 260 13.29 -4.19 -2.38
N GLY A 261 14.48 -4.25 -2.95
CA GLY A 261 14.97 -5.44 -3.65
C GLY A 261 14.45 -5.59 -5.09
N LYS A 262 14.99 -6.60 -5.78
CA LYS A 262 14.62 -6.92 -7.16
C LYS A 262 13.21 -7.53 -7.25
N TYR A 263 12.88 -8.42 -6.31
CA TYR A 263 11.60 -9.12 -6.22
C TYR A 263 11.01 -8.93 -4.83
N PRO A 264 9.66 -9.04 -4.66
CA PRO A 264 9.04 -8.96 -3.34
C PRO A 264 9.54 -10.11 -2.44
N ASP A 265 9.77 -9.83 -1.18
CA ASP A 265 10.12 -10.89 -0.22
C ASP A 265 8.87 -11.65 0.23
N LEU A 266 9.04 -12.94 0.51
CA LEU A 266 8.03 -13.82 1.13
C LEU A 266 8.74 -14.83 2.05
N THR A 267 9.64 -14.34 2.89
CA THR A 267 10.35 -15.21 3.83
C THR A 267 9.47 -15.49 5.05
N PRO A 268 9.19 -16.78 5.35
CA PRO A 268 8.42 -17.12 6.53
C PRO A 268 9.27 -16.98 7.81
N LEU A 269 8.63 -16.62 8.92
CA LEU A 269 9.27 -16.71 10.22
C LEU A 269 9.59 -18.17 10.60
N PRO A 270 10.73 -18.45 11.28
CA PRO A 270 11.66 -17.49 11.90
C PRO A 270 12.76 -16.93 10.97
N GLY A 271 12.61 -16.97 9.65
CA GLY A 271 13.55 -16.36 8.72
C GLY A 271 13.58 -14.82 8.83
N SER A 272 14.63 -14.23 8.27
CA SER A 272 14.85 -12.79 8.35
C SER A 272 14.20 -12.04 7.20
N VAL A 273 13.40 -11.04 7.50
CA VAL A 273 12.94 -10.01 6.55
C VAL A 273 14.15 -9.17 6.11
N PRO A 274 14.25 -8.76 4.82
CA PRO A 274 15.34 -7.91 4.35
C PRO A 274 15.47 -6.60 5.14
N GLU A 275 16.68 -6.15 5.40
CA GLU A 275 16.96 -4.92 6.15
C GLU A 275 16.39 -3.66 5.47
N SER A 276 16.28 -3.67 4.14
CA SER A 276 15.64 -2.60 3.38
C SER A 276 14.18 -2.36 3.77
N TYR A 277 13.45 -3.42 4.16
CA TYR A 277 12.06 -3.29 4.64
C TYR A 277 12.00 -2.51 5.96
N PHE A 278 12.88 -2.83 6.91
CA PHE A 278 12.95 -2.09 8.18
C PHE A 278 13.37 -0.63 7.96
N ALA A 279 14.32 -0.39 7.06
CA ALA A 279 14.80 0.94 6.74
C ALA A 279 13.71 1.82 6.11
N ILE A 280 12.98 1.29 5.12
CA ILE A 280 11.87 2.01 4.48
C ILE A 280 10.73 2.23 5.47
N ASN A 281 10.38 1.21 6.27
CA ASN A 281 9.36 1.38 7.31
C ASN A 281 9.73 2.48 8.31
N GLN A 282 10.99 2.50 8.77
CA GLN A 282 11.46 3.52 9.69
C GLN A 282 11.35 4.93 9.10
N LEU A 283 11.61 5.07 7.80
CA LEU A 283 11.47 6.33 7.08
C LEU A 283 9.99 6.78 7.01
N ILE A 284 9.06 5.88 6.65
CA ILE A 284 7.65 6.22 6.45
C ILE A 284 6.81 6.21 7.72
N ARG A 285 7.36 5.73 8.83
CA ARG A 285 6.64 5.60 10.11
C ARG A 285 5.93 6.88 10.57
N PRO A 286 6.48 8.10 10.34
CA PRO A 286 5.80 9.36 10.71
C PRO A 286 4.50 9.64 9.92
N ILE A 287 4.32 9.01 8.76
CA ILE A 287 3.12 9.16 7.92
C ILE A 287 2.28 7.89 7.87
N ARG A 288 2.68 6.83 8.58
CA ARG A 288 1.96 5.57 8.64
C ARG A 288 0.75 5.68 9.56
N PHE A 289 -0.36 5.10 9.15
CA PHE A 289 -1.55 4.96 9.99
C PHE A 289 -1.22 4.23 11.30
N VAL A 290 -1.77 4.74 12.39
CA VAL A 290 -1.62 4.16 13.73
C VAL A 290 -3.01 3.73 14.18
N PRO A 291 -3.33 2.41 14.17
CA PRO A 291 -4.64 1.91 14.54
C PRO A 291 -4.95 2.21 16.00
N GLY A 292 -6.15 2.72 16.26
CA GLY A 292 -6.73 2.93 17.58
C GLY A 292 -7.64 1.78 18.01
N GLU A 293 -8.51 2.07 18.97
CA GLU A 293 -9.59 1.17 19.39
C GLU A 293 -10.68 1.13 18.30
N GLY A 294 -11.06 -0.08 17.87
CA GLY A 294 -12.04 -0.31 16.83
C GLY A 294 -11.48 -0.41 15.41
N ASP A 295 -10.17 -0.14 15.20
CA ASP A 295 -9.53 -0.18 13.88
C ASP A 295 -8.99 -1.57 13.54
N SER A 296 -9.78 -2.61 13.76
CA SER A 296 -9.37 -3.98 13.41
C SER A 296 -9.34 -4.21 11.90
N LEU A 297 -8.28 -4.87 11.39
CA LEU A 297 -8.19 -5.27 9.98
C LEU A 297 -9.28 -6.26 9.56
N HIS A 298 -9.86 -7.01 10.50
CA HIS A 298 -10.97 -7.92 10.27
C HIS A 298 -12.14 -7.56 11.19
N PHE A 299 -13.37 -7.82 10.73
CA PHE A 299 -14.57 -7.38 11.46
C PHE A 299 -15.22 -8.44 12.33
N TYR A 300 -15.02 -9.74 12.04
CA TYR A 300 -15.78 -10.83 12.66
C TYR A 300 -14.95 -12.09 12.87
N GLY A 301 -15.35 -12.88 13.86
CA GLY A 301 -14.94 -14.27 14.05
C GLY A 301 -13.85 -14.48 15.09
N ALA A 302 -13.53 -15.73 15.35
CA ALA A 302 -12.40 -16.15 16.18
C ALA A 302 -11.16 -16.44 15.31
N GLY A 303 -9.96 -16.14 15.81
CA GLY A 303 -8.71 -16.40 15.08
C GLY A 303 -8.47 -15.44 13.91
N HIS A 304 -8.89 -14.20 14.05
CA HIS A 304 -8.72 -13.11 13.08
C HIS A 304 -7.97 -11.92 13.69
N PHE A 305 -7.66 -10.92 12.87
CA PHE A 305 -7.13 -9.65 13.39
C PHE A 305 -8.16 -8.96 14.29
N ASN A 306 -7.74 -8.61 15.49
CA ASN A 306 -8.41 -7.70 16.43
C ASN A 306 -7.54 -6.45 16.60
N ASP A 307 -7.95 -5.48 17.39
CA ASP A 307 -7.23 -4.22 17.61
C ASP A 307 -5.76 -4.44 17.99
N ILE A 308 -5.49 -5.33 18.94
CA ILE A 308 -4.13 -5.61 19.44
C ILE A 308 -3.27 -6.24 18.33
N SER A 309 -3.77 -7.26 17.66
CA SER A 309 -3.02 -7.92 16.58
C SER A 309 -2.92 -7.06 15.33
N THR A 310 -3.87 -6.17 15.09
CA THR A 310 -3.81 -5.14 14.05
C THR A 310 -2.70 -4.14 14.34
N GLN A 311 -2.64 -3.58 15.54
CA GLN A 311 -1.54 -2.71 15.97
C GLN A 311 -0.18 -3.40 15.82
N ALA A 312 -0.08 -4.66 16.26
CA ALA A 312 1.14 -5.45 16.13
C ALA A 312 1.53 -5.67 14.65
N TRP A 313 0.54 -5.92 13.77
CA TRP A 313 0.81 -6.08 12.33
C TRP A 313 1.30 -4.77 11.68
N TYR A 314 0.72 -3.63 12.02
CA TYR A 314 1.23 -2.33 11.53
C TYR A 314 2.64 -2.06 12.03
N ALA A 315 2.95 -2.43 13.28
CA ALA A 315 4.26 -2.25 13.90
C ALA A 315 5.31 -3.35 13.58
N ARG A 316 4.98 -4.34 12.73
CA ARG A 316 5.82 -5.54 12.47
C ARG A 316 7.24 -5.27 11.97
N TYR A 317 7.46 -4.10 11.42
CA TYR A 317 8.78 -3.65 10.97
C TYR A 317 9.39 -2.55 11.86
N ASP A 318 8.77 -2.22 12.98
CA ASP A 318 9.28 -1.17 13.86
C ASP A 318 10.53 -1.65 14.59
N ARG A 319 11.58 -0.87 14.47
CA ARG A 319 12.85 -1.07 15.18
C ARG A 319 13.42 0.29 15.59
N GLY A 320 13.87 0.39 16.83
CA GLY A 320 14.51 1.61 17.33
C GLY A 320 13.59 2.83 17.46
N PRO A 321 14.15 3.99 17.77
CA PRO A 321 13.40 5.23 17.90
C PRO A 321 12.78 5.66 16.56
N LEU A 322 11.74 6.48 16.64
CA LEU A 322 11.09 7.05 15.47
C LEU A 322 12.09 7.90 14.69
N HIS A 323 12.19 7.71 13.36
CA HIS A 323 12.84 8.70 12.50
C HIS A 323 11.88 9.89 12.37
N VAL A 324 12.17 10.93 13.11
CA VAL A 324 11.38 12.15 13.03
C VAL A 324 11.84 12.94 11.83
N THR A 325 10.89 13.37 11.00
CA THR A 325 11.13 14.26 9.88
C THR A 325 11.89 15.49 10.34
N PRO A 326 12.91 15.96 9.59
CA PRO A 326 13.55 17.23 9.89
C PRO A 326 12.54 18.35 9.93
N VAL A 327 12.63 19.23 10.94
CA VAL A 327 11.75 20.36 11.16
C VAL A 327 12.43 21.63 10.67
N ARG A 328 11.73 22.47 9.92
CA ARG A 328 12.26 23.76 9.47
C ARG A 328 12.01 24.83 10.52
N SER A 329 12.88 25.85 10.55
CA SER A 329 12.63 27.04 11.38
C SER A 329 11.26 27.64 11.08
N GLY A 330 10.52 27.98 12.13
CA GLY A 330 9.14 28.44 12.06
C GLY A 330 8.06 27.34 12.19
N GLU A 331 8.44 26.07 12.03
CA GLU A 331 7.52 24.93 12.19
C GLU A 331 7.52 24.41 13.64
N PRO A 332 6.43 23.74 14.09
CA PRO A 332 6.38 23.13 15.41
C PRO A 332 7.24 21.85 15.47
N MET A 333 7.97 21.66 16.55
CA MET A 333 8.75 20.45 16.80
C MET A 333 7.85 19.24 16.98
N LEU A 334 8.16 18.15 16.27
CA LEU A 334 7.30 16.97 16.20
C LEU A 334 7.34 16.10 17.47
N VAL A 335 8.50 16.09 18.15
CA VAL A 335 8.71 15.35 19.40
C VAL A 335 9.63 16.13 20.34
N SER A 336 9.53 15.86 21.64
CA SER A 336 10.50 16.37 22.62
C SER A 336 11.81 15.60 22.49
N GLY A 337 12.95 16.30 22.45
CA GLY A 337 14.23 15.62 22.31
C GLY A 337 15.40 16.57 22.02
N PHE A 338 16.54 15.96 21.73
CA PHE A 338 17.76 16.67 21.34
C PHE A 338 17.85 16.69 19.80
N TRP A 339 18.04 17.89 19.29
CA TRP A 339 18.07 18.19 17.85
C TRP A 339 19.37 18.89 17.49
N ARG A 340 19.81 18.76 16.26
CA ARG A 340 20.95 19.47 15.68
C ARG A 340 20.58 20.05 14.32
N THR A 341 21.40 20.94 13.84
CA THR A 341 21.35 21.46 12.46
C THR A 341 22.70 21.33 11.78
N ASP A 342 22.72 21.20 10.46
CA ASP A 342 23.94 21.09 9.67
C ASP A 342 24.79 22.35 9.72
N SER A 343 24.17 23.53 9.96
CA SER A 343 24.88 24.79 10.16
C SER A 343 25.68 24.85 11.47
N GLN A 344 25.36 23.99 12.46
CA GLN A 344 26.08 23.86 13.73
C GLN A 344 26.14 22.38 14.16
N PRO A 345 26.91 21.55 13.46
CA PRO A 345 26.86 20.09 13.63
C PRO A 345 27.34 19.62 15.02
N ASP A 346 28.17 20.41 15.69
CA ASP A 346 28.71 20.08 17.02
C ASP A 346 27.81 20.50 18.18
N LYS A 347 26.71 21.22 17.90
CA LYS A 347 25.76 21.67 18.93
C LYS A 347 24.48 20.85 18.91
N GLN A 348 23.99 20.58 20.12
CA GLN A 348 22.70 19.94 20.34
C GLN A 348 21.78 20.90 21.11
N TYR A 349 20.53 20.97 20.67
CA TYR A 349 19.51 21.80 21.26
C TYR A 349 18.35 20.93 21.73
N PHE A 350 17.87 21.18 22.91
CA PHE A 350 16.69 20.47 23.42
C PHE A 350 15.42 21.26 23.08
N PHE A 351 14.48 20.61 22.42
CA PHE A 351 13.17 21.16 22.13
C PHE A 351 12.08 20.30 22.80
N VAL A 352 11.00 20.94 23.20
CA VAL A 352 9.76 20.28 23.63
C VAL A 352 8.83 20.15 22.44
N GLN A 353 8.06 19.06 22.36
CA GLN A 353 7.05 18.84 21.33
C GLN A 353 6.10 20.05 21.25
N GLY A 354 5.82 20.52 20.03
CA GLY A 354 5.00 21.70 19.76
C GLY A 354 5.72 23.04 19.91
N ALA A 355 6.96 23.08 20.42
CA ALA A 355 7.75 24.30 20.45
C ALA A 355 8.10 24.72 19.01
N THR A 356 8.05 26.02 18.70
CA THR A 356 8.44 26.53 17.38
C THR A 356 9.95 26.43 17.20
N ALA A 357 10.39 25.78 16.13
CA ALA A 357 11.79 25.70 15.74
C ALA A 357 12.34 27.09 15.42
N PHE A 358 13.39 27.51 16.10
CA PHE A 358 13.99 28.82 15.84
C PHE A 358 15.00 28.77 14.68
N ASP A 359 15.29 29.93 14.09
CA ASP A 359 16.28 30.04 13.03
C ASP A 359 17.66 30.35 13.62
N ILE A 360 18.71 29.78 13.01
CA ILE A 360 20.10 30.09 13.35
C ILE A 360 20.63 31.08 12.32
N GLN A 361 21.01 32.26 12.80
CA GLN A 361 21.60 33.31 11.94
C GLN A 361 22.84 32.77 11.21
N GLY A 362 22.83 32.88 9.88
CA GLY A 362 23.94 32.43 9.03
C GLY A 362 23.73 31.06 8.36
N ALA A 363 22.53 30.46 8.39
CA ALA A 363 22.20 29.31 7.57
C ALA A 363 22.25 29.70 6.08
N GLU A 364 23.05 28.96 5.29
CA GLU A 364 23.31 29.24 3.86
C GLU A 364 22.01 29.30 3.00
N SER A 365 20.95 28.64 3.43
CA SER A 365 19.66 28.57 2.73
C SER A 365 18.59 29.53 3.23
N GLY A 366 18.89 30.38 4.22
CA GLY A 366 17.91 31.29 4.83
C GLY A 366 16.84 30.58 5.68
N THR A 367 16.94 29.27 5.89
CA THR A 367 16.03 28.47 6.71
C THR A 367 16.82 27.37 7.41
N THR A 368 16.80 27.35 8.75
CA THR A 368 17.44 26.29 9.52
C THR A 368 16.63 25.00 9.44
N VAL A 369 17.30 23.89 9.16
CA VAL A 369 16.69 22.54 9.20
C VAL A 369 17.22 21.82 10.43
N TRP A 370 16.30 21.32 11.26
CA TRP A 370 16.56 20.63 12.50
C TRP A 370 16.39 19.12 12.35
N HIS A 371 17.40 18.36 12.74
CA HIS A 371 17.42 16.90 12.70
C HIS A 371 17.40 16.32 14.12
N LEU A 372 16.47 15.42 14.41
CA LEU A 372 16.40 14.74 15.70
C LEU A 372 17.64 13.84 15.88
N ILE A 373 18.31 13.97 17.04
CA ILE A 373 19.40 13.10 17.45
C ILE A 373 18.90 11.97 18.34
N ARG A 374 18.07 12.33 19.34
CA ARG A 374 17.43 11.38 20.27
C ARG A 374 16.17 12.01 20.86
N GLU A 375 15.15 11.23 21.06
CA GLU A 375 13.96 11.63 21.81
C GLU A 375 14.26 11.80 23.31
N ALA A 376 13.50 12.67 23.98
CA ALA A 376 13.49 12.70 25.43
C ALA A 376 12.91 11.38 25.93
N GLU A 377 13.59 10.72 26.87
CA GLU A 377 13.03 9.57 27.57
C GLU A 377 11.76 10.02 28.30
N ASN A 378 10.61 9.40 27.97
CA ASN A 378 9.41 9.54 28.79
C ASN A 378 9.69 8.87 30.13
N ARG A 379 10.17 9.61 31.11
CA ARG A 379 10.09 9.18 32.50
C ARG A 379 8.63 9.35 32.92
N ASN A 380 7.84 8.30 32.70
CA ASN A 380 6.61 8.13 33.45
C ASN A 380 7.02 7.82 34.90
N GLU A 381 7.02 8.86 35.74
CA GLU A 381 6.90 8.72 37.19
C GLU A 381 5.43 8.58 37.58
#